data_29ef60ae143cb2f953f46dd1ae02f2a3
#
_entry.id   29ef60ae143cb2f953f46dd1ae02f2a3
#
_cell.length_a   1.000
_cell.length_b   1.000
_cell.length_c   1.000
_cell.angle_alpha   90.00
_cell.angle_beta   90.00
_cell.angle_gamma   90.00
#
_symmetry.space_group_name_H-M   'P 1'
#
loop_
_entity.id
_entity.type
_entity.pdbx_description
1 polymer ?
#
loop_
_entity_poly.entity_id
_entity_poly.type
_entity_poly.pdbx_seq_one_letter_code
_entity_poly.pdbx_strand_id
1 'polypeptide(L)'
;LEVEALNGAPGVFSSRYAGENVTYEENVHKILDDLKGVSHENRSARFKTVITFITSSIELSTDGLLKGVITTEARGSNGFGYDSIFLVDGMDLTLAEISPDKKNEISHRAIALKKMKHIISKNIK
;
A
#
# COMPACT_ATOMS: atom_id res chain seq x y z
N LEU A 1 -4.10 1.25 -1.99
CA LEU A 1 -3.18 2.00 -2.86
C LEU A 1 -3.83 3.28 -3.35
N GLU A 2 -3.10 4.37 -3.27
CA GLU A 2 -3.51 5.67 -3.80
C GLU A 2 -2.40 6.18 -4.72
N VAL A 3 -2.74 6.51 -5.96
CA VAL A 3 -1.79 7.03 -6.96
C VAL A 3 -2.12 8.49 -7.25
N GLU A 4 -1.16 9.37 -7.06
CA GLU A 4 -1.37 10.81 -7.18
C GLU A 4 -1.86 11.21 -8.58
N ALA A 5 -1.22 10.71 -9.63
CA ALA A 5 -1.60 11.01 -11.02
C ALA A 5 -3.00 10.50 -11.39
N LEU A 6 -3.57 9.61 -10.60
CA LEU A 6 -4.93 9.09 -10.78
C LEU A 6 -5.91 9.68 -9.75
N ASN A 7 -5.57 10.84 -9.17
CA ASN A 7 -6.38 11.54 -8.17
C ASN A 7 -6.71 10.67 -6.95
N GLY A 8 -5.77 9.81 -6.54
CA GLY A 8 -5.92 8.93 -5.41
C GLY A 8 -6.49 7.55 -5.72
N ALA A 9 -6.89 7.29 -6.97
CA ALA A 9 -7.33 5.96 -7.36
C ALA A 9 -6.15 4.98 -7.31
N PRO A 10 -6.39 3.69 -7.10
CA PRO A 10 -7.67 3.00 -6.90
C PRO A 10 -8.34 3.23 -5.55
N GLY A 11 -7.62 3.67 -4.51
CA GLY A 11 -8.19 3.98 -3.20
C GLY A 11 -8.96 2.81 -2.61
N VAL A 12 -10.19 3.06 -2.18
CA VAL A 12 -11.05 2.02 -1.59
C VAL A 12 -11.40 0.90 -2.58
N PHE A 13 -11.21 1.13 -3.87
CA PHE A 13 -11.46 0.13 -4.93
C PHE A 13 -10.22 -0.70 -5.28
N SER A 14 -9.16 -0.65 -4.48
CA SER A 14 -7.87 -1.30 -4.79
C SER A 14 -7.99 -2.78 -5.16
N SER A 15 -8.82 -3.54 -4.46
CA SER A 15 -8.98 -4.98 -4.75
C SER A 15 -9.77 -5.28 -6.02
N ARG A 16 -10.51 -4.33 -6.55
CA ARG A 16 -11.41 -4.49 -7.69
C ARG A 16 -11.30 -3.37 -8.71
N TYR A 17 -10.11 -2.79 -8.83
CA TYR A 17 -9.90 -1.62 -9.71
C TYR A 17 -10.16 -1.93 -11.19
N ALA A 18 -9.78 -3.13 -11.66
CA ALA A 18 -10.05 -3.57 -13.03
C ALA A 18 -11.45 -4.17 -13.20
N GLY A 19 -12.22 -4.32 -12.13
CA GLY A 19 -13.56 -4.89 -12.13
C GLY A 19 -13.76 -5.89 -11.01
N GLU A 20 -14.94 -6.50 -10.96
CA GLU A 20 -15.21 -7.56 -9.99
C GLU A 20 -14.62 -8.90 -10.44
N ASN A 21 -14.23 -9.74 -9.48
CA ASN A 21 -13.66 -11.06 -9.72
C ASN A 21 -12.40 -11.05 -10.60
N VAL A 22 -11.62 -9.97 -10.51
CA VAL A 22 -10.38 -9.84 -11.28
C VAL A 22 -9.19 -10.36 -10.47
N THR A 23 -8.11 -10.71 -11.19
CA THR A 23 -6.84 -11.12 -10.58
C THR A 23 -6.02 -9.91 -10.19
N TYR A 24 -4.97 -10.15 -9.37
CA TYR A 24 -4.00 -9.10 -9.05
C TYR A 24 -3.32 -8.57 -10.33
N GLU A 25 -2.99 -9.46 -11.25
CA GLU A 25 -2.36 -9.09 -12.52
C GLU A 25 -3.25 -8.17 -13.35
N GLU A 26 -4.55 -8.41 -13.38
CA GLU A 26 -5.50 -7.54 -14.09
C GLU A 26 -5.56 -6.15 -13.48
N ASN A 27 -5.53 -6.04 -12.15
CA ASN A 27 -5.47 -4.75 -11.45
C ASN A 27 -4.14 -4.03 -11.73
N VAL A 28 -3.03 -4.76 -11.70
CA VAL A 28 -1.70 -4.21 -12.03
C VAL A 28 -1.68 -3.68 -13.47
N HIS A 29 -2.19 -4.45 -14.43
CA HIS A 29 -2.27 -4.04 -15.83
C HIS A 29 -3.07 -2.75 -16.00
N LYS A 30 -4.21 -2.63 -15.32
CA LYS A 30 -5.03 -1.43 -15.42
C LYS A 30 -4.28 -0.20 -14.90
N ILE A 31 -3.58 -0.30 -13.78
CA ILE A 31 -2.76 0.81 -13.25
C ILE A 31 -1.68 1.19 -14.26
N LEU A 32 -0.95 0.22 -14.80
CA LEU A 32 0.11 0.50 -15.76
C LEU A 32 -0.42 1.15 -17.04
N ASP A 33 -1.58 0.69 -17.52
CA ASP A 33 -2.24 1.29 -18.70
C ASP A 33 -2.69 2.72 -18.42
N ASP A 34 -3.30 2.97 -17.27
CA ASP A 34 -3.76 4.31 -16.87
C ASP A 34 -2.60 5.29 -16.71
N LEU A 35 -1.41 4.79 -16.41
CA LEU A 35 -0.21 5.62 -16.24
C LEU A 35 0.70 5.67 -17.47
N LYS A 36 0.27 5.14 -18.61
CA LYS A 36 1.02 5.27 -19.87
C LYS A 36 1.27 6.74 -20.19
N GLY A 37 2.53 7.07 -20.50
CA GLY A 37 2.93 8.43 -20.82
C GLY A 37 3.16 9.34 -19.61
N VAL A 38 2.89 8.86 -18.40
CA VAL A 38 3.18 9.61 -17.18
C VAL A 38 4.65 9.43 -16.83
N SER A 39 5.38 10.55 -16.70
CA SER A 39 6.81 10.52 -16.38
C SER A 39 7.06 9.98 -14.98
N HIS A 40 8.28 9.50 -14.74
CA HIS A 40 8.69 8.90 -13.46
C HIS A 40 8.41 9.85 -12.27
N GLU A 41 8.71 11.13 -12.42
CA GLU A 41 8.52 12.12 -11.34
C GLU A 41 7.04 12.30 -10.95
N ASN A 42 6.12 11.93 -11.82
CA ASN A 42 4.68 12.10 -11.60
C ASN A 42 3.94 10.80 -11.24
N ARG A 43 4.69 9.76 -10.85
CA ARG A 43 4.13 8.44 -10.52
C ARG A 43 4.08 8.15 -9.03
N SER A 44 4.08 9.19 -8.21
CA SER A 44 4.03 9.07 -6.75
C SER A 44 2.79 8.32 -6.29
N ALA A 45 2.98 7.44 -5.32
CA ALA A 45 1.91 6.61 -4.78
C ALA A 45 2.14 6.34 -3.30
N ARG A 46 1.11 5.85 -2.64
CA ARG A 46 1.22 5.41 -1.25
C ARG A 46 0.26 4.27 -0.97
N PHE A 47 0.68 3.38 -0.10
CA PHE A 47 -0.24 2.47 0.59
C PHE A 47 -0.68 3.13 1.88
N LYS A 48 -1.95 3.04 2.19
CA LYS A 48 -2.53 3.55 3.41
C LYS A 48 -3.43 2.50 4.04
N THR A 49 -3.37 2.39 5.36
CA THR A 49 -4.32 1.59 6.13
C THR A 49 -4.72 2.36 7.39
N VAL A 50 -5.92 2.08 7.87
CA VAL A 50 -6.42 2.61 9.14
C VAL A 50 -6.78 1.41 10.02
N ILE A 51 -6.35 1.46 11.27
CA ILE A 51 -6.69 0.47 12.28
C ILE A 51 -7.50 1.14 13.37
N THR A 52 -8.62 0.53 13.72
CA THR A 52 -9.47 0.99 14.81
C THR A 52 -9.58 -0.10 15.86
N PHE A 53 -9.37 0.28 17.11
CA PHE A 53 -9.52 -0.59 18.28
C PHE A 53 -10.73 -0.09 19.08
N ILE A 54 -11.69 -0.97 19.30
CA ILE A 54 -12.94 -0.61 19.98
C ILE A 54 -13.20 -1.56 21.15
N THR A 55 -13.52 -0.97 22.30
CA THR A 55 -14.07 -1.70 23.46
C THR A 55 -15.41 -1.05 23.81
N SER A 56 -16.05 -1.56 24.87
CA SER A 56 -17.31 -0.95 25.36
C SER A 56 -17.15 0.49 25.82
N SER A 57 -15.94 0.94 26.11
CA SER A 57 -15.66 2.28 26.69
C SER A 57 -14.65 3.11 25.92
N ILE A 58 -13.92 2.51 24.96
CA ILE A 58 -12.81 3.18 24.26
C ILE A 58 -12.89 2.91 22.77
N GLU A 59 -12.66 3.96 21.97
CA GLU A 59 -12.44 3.86 20.53
C GLU A 59 -11.14 4.59 20.19
N LEU A 60 -10.19 3.84 19.60
CA LEU A 60 -8.87 4.36 19.23
C LEU A 60 -8.61 4.05 17.77
N SER A 61 -8.12 5.02 17.02
CA SER A 61 -7.77 4.84 15.61
C SER A 61 -6.38 5.36 15.31
N THR A 62 -5.71 4.73 14.36
CA THR A 62 -4.44 5.21 13.83
C THR A 62 -4.29 4.75 12.38
N ASP A 63 -3.32 5.32 11.69
CA ASP A 63 -3.03 4.96 10.32
C ASP A 63 -1.57 4.55 10.11
N GLY A 64 -1.31 3.93 8.99
CA GLY A 64 0.03 3.65 8.51
C GLY A 64 0.13 4.00 7.03
N LEU A 65 1.22 4.65 6.65
CA LEU A 65 1.51 5.06 5.29
C LEU A 65 2.85 4.52 4.86
N LEU A 66 2.92 4.03 3.62
CA LEU A 66 4.18 3.70 2.95
C LEU A 66 4.19 4.43 1.61
N LYS A 67 5.18 5.28 1.41
CA LYS A 67 5.31 6.08 0.19
C LYS A 67 6.23 5.41 -0.81
N GLY A 68 5.96 5.63 -2.08
CA GLY A 68 6.76 5.12 -3.18
C GLY A 68 6.33 5.67 -4.51
N VAL A 69 6.73 5.00 -5.57
CA VAL A 69 6.34 5.34 -6.94
C VAL A 69 5.90 4.08 -7.68
N ILE A 70 5.02 4.27 -8.65
CA ILE A 70 4.60 3.16 -9.52
C ILE A 70 5.65 2.99 -10.63
N THR A 71 6.13 1.78 -10.79
CA THR A 71 7.08 1.40 -11.86
C THR A 71 6.39 1.39 -13.22
N THR A 72 7.18 1.25 -14.27
CA THR A 72 6.64 1.09 -15.64
C THR A 72 6.35 -0.37 -16.00
N GLU A 73 6.88 -1.30 -15.22
CA GLU A 73 6.66 -2.74 -15.41
C GLU A 73 6.71 -3.46 -14.06
N ALA A 74 6.10 -4.63 -14.01
CA ALA A 74 6.11 -5.45 -12.81
C ALA A 74 7.52 -6.04 -12.57
N ARG A 75 7.96 -6.03 -11.32
CA ARG A 75 9.24 -6.56 -10.86
C ARG A 75 9.06 -7.33 -9.57
N GLY A 76 9.56 -8.56 -9.53
CA GLY A 76 9.51 -9.41 -8.34
C GLY A 76 8.30 -10.32 -8.30
N SER A 77 8.34 -11.29 -7.41
CA SER A 77 7.32 -12.34 -7.29
C SER A 77 6.79 -12.55 -5.88
N ASN A 78 7.34 -11.83 -4.89
CA ASN A 78 6.88 -11.94 -3.50
C ASN A 78 5.63 -11.08 -3.29
N GLY A 79 4.88 -11.39 -2.23
CA GLY A 79 3.74 -10.59 -1.84
C GLY A 79 2.52 -10.78 -2.73
N PHE A 80 1.69 -9.75 -2.80
CA PHE A 80 0.40 -9.79 -3.49
C PHE A 80 -0.04 -8.39 -3.93
N GLY A 81 -1.18 -8.31 -4.60
CA GLY A 81 -1.78 -7.04 -5.00
C GLY A 81 -0.87 -6.25 -5.94
N TYR A 82 -0.54 -5.03 -5.54
CA TYR A 82 0.27 -4.10 -6.33
C TYR A 82 1.75 -4.11 -5.97
N ASP A 83 2.20 -5.07 -5.16
CA ASP A 83 3.57 -5.10 -4.65
C ASP A 83 4.62 -5.08 -5.78
N SER A 84 4.32 -5.72 -6.90
CA SER A 84 5.26 -5.83 -8.04
C SER A 84 5.49 -4.52 -8.81
N ILE A 85 4.64 -3.53 -8.62
CA ILE A 85 4.77 -2.22 -9.29
C ILE A 85 4.98 -1.08 -8.32
N PHE A 86 5.14 -1.36 -7.03
CA PHE A 86 5.34 -0.34 -6.01
C PHE A 86 6.81 -0.30 -5.58
N LEU A 87 7.54 0.69 -6.10
CA LEU A 87 8.93 0.95 -5.75
C LEU A 87 8.97 1.77 -4.48
N VAL A 88 9.55 1.21 -3.42
CA VAL A 88 9.56 1.86 -2.10
C VAL A 88 10.50 3.06 -2.09
N ASP A 89 10.05 4.19 -1.55
CA ASP A 89 10.89 5.38 -1.39
C ASP A 89 12.18 5.05 -0.61
N GLY A 90 13.30 5.51 -1.13
CA GLY A 90 14.61 5.28 -0.53
C GLY A 90 15.20 3.89 -0.82
N MET A 91 14.53 3.09 -1.63
CA MET A 91 15.00 1.76 -2.04
C MET A 91 14.94 1.63 -3.56
N ASP A 92 15.79 0.76 -4.12
CA ASP A 92 15.74 0.41 -5.54
C ASP A 92 14.95 -0.87 -5.80
N LEU A 93 14.10 -1.25 -4.87
CA LEU A 93 13.35 -2.50 -4.89
C LEU A 93 11.85 -2.25 -4.76
N THR A 94 11.06 -3.03 -5.49
CA THR A 94 9.61 -3.09 -5.26
C THR A 94 9.31 -3.94 -4.03
N LEU A 95 8.09 -3.84 -3.52
CA LEU A 95 7.65 -4.69 -2.41
C LEU A 95 7.67 -6.18 -2.76
N ALA A 96 7.57 -6.51 -4.06
CA ALA A 96 7.64 -7.89 -4.51
C ALA A 96 9.09 -8.40 -4.67
N GLU A 97 10.07 -7.52 -4.57
CA GLU A 97 11.50 -7.87 -4.65
C GLU A 97 12.17 -7.99 -3.29
N ILE A 98 11.48 -7.63 -2.20
CA ILE A 98 12.03 -7.76 -0.85
C ILE A 98 11.47 -9.00 -0.17
N SER A 99 12.15 -9.46 0.90
CA SER A 99 11.67 -10.62 1.66
C SER A 99 10.38 -10.30 2.42
N PRO A 100 9.55 -11.31 2.72
CA PRO A 100 8.38 -11.12 3.58
C PRO A 100 8.74 -10.53 4.94
N ASP A 101 9.87 -10.91 5.52
CA ASP A 101 10.34 -10.37 6.80
C ASP A 101 10.62 -8.88 6.70
N LYS A 102 11.30 -8.44 5.63
CA LYS A 102 11.58 -7.02 5.42
C LYS A 102 10.30 -6.23 5.19
N LYS A 103 9.37 -6.77 4.39
CA LYS A 103 8.07 -6.15 4.16
C LYS A 103 7.31 -5.96 5.47
N ASN A 104 7.34 -6.95 6.36
CA ASN A 104 6.68 -6.89 7.66
C ASN A 104 7.26 -5.81 8.59
N GLU A 105 8.48 -5.34 8.32
CA GLU A 105 9.06 -4.23 9.08
C GLU A 105 8.64 -2.86 8.57
N ILE A 106 8.42 -2.71 7.26
CA ILE A 106 8.28 -1.41 6.60
C ILE A 106 6.90 -1.12 6.03
N SER A 107 6.03 -2.13 5.90
CA SER A 107 4.72 -1.94 5.25
C SER A 107 3.83 -0.96 6.02
N HIS A 108 2.85 -0.40 5.31
CA HIS A 108 1.83 0.45 5.92
C HIS A 108 1.09 -0.25 7.07
N ARG A 109 0.82 -1.54 6.92
CA ARG A 109 0.20 -2.36 7.98
C ARG A 109 1.11 -2.50 9.20
N ALA A 110 2.39 -2.76 8.99
CA ALA A 110 3.37 -2.87 10.06
C ALA A 110 3.48 -1.54 10.84
N ILE A 111 3.50 -0.42 10.13
CA ILE A 111 3.55 0.91 10.74
C ILE A 111 2.29 1.16 11.58
N ALA A 112 1.12 0.90 11.03
CA ALA A 112 -0.15 1.09 11.73
C ALA A 112 -0.26 0.19 12.97
N LEU A 113 0.13 -1.08 12.87
CA LEU A 113 0.12 -2.02 13.99
C LEU A 113 1.06 -1.58 15.12
N LYS A 114 2.25 -1.11 14.77
CA LYS A 114 3.22 -0.62 15.76
C LYS A 114 2.67 0.60 16.52
N LYS A 115 2.08 1.53 15.78
CA LYS A 115 1.42 2.71 16.39
C LYS A 115 0.26 2.29 17.29
N MET A 116 -0.59 1.38 16.83
CA MET A 116 -1.75 0.92 17.61
C MET A 116 -1.32 0.22 18.89
N LYS A 117 -0.31 -0.64 18.83
CA LYS A 117 0.24 -1.32 19.99
C LYS A 117 0.67 -0.29 21.05
N HIS A 118 1.34 0.78 20.64
CA HIS A 118 1.77 1.85 21.52
C HIS A 118 0.58 2.62 22.11
N ILE A 119 -0.42 2.95 21.27
CA ILE A 119 -1.63 3.64 21.72
C ILE A 119 -2.40 2.80 22.73
N ILE A 120 -2.59 1.52 22.47
CA ILE A 120 -3.27 0.61 23.39
C ILE A 120 -2.55 0.54 24.73
N SER A 121 -1.23 0.40 24.72
CA SER A 121 -0.46 0.30 25.97
C SER A 121 -0.51 1.56 26.83
N LYS A 122 -0.78 2.72 26.23
CA LYS A 122 -0.97 3.99 26.94
C LYS A 122 -2.38 4.15 27.53
N ASN A 123 -3.38 3.53 26.92
CA ASN A 123 -4.79 3.75 27.25
C ASN A 123 -5.43 2.60 28.01
N ILE A 124 -4.77 1.45 28.07
CA ILE A 124 -5.24 0.27 28.77
C ILE A 124 -4.16 -0.17 29.76
N LYS A 125 -4.53 -0.20 31.02
CA LYS A 125 -3.64 -0.63 32.11
C LYS A 125 -3.98 -2.04 32.57
#